data_e3aecd13c90247eae24650f323c53978
#
_entry.id   e3aecd13c90247eae24650f323c53978
#
_cell.length_a   1.000
_cell.length_b   1.000
_cell.length_c   1.000
_cell.angle_alpha   90.00
_cell.angle_beta   90.00
_cell.angle_gamma   90.00
#
_symmetry.space_group_name_H-M   'P 1'
#
loop_
_entity.id
_entity.type
_entity.pdbx_description
1 polymer ?
#
loop_
_entity_poly.entity_id
_entity_poly.type
_entity_poly.pdbx_seq_one_letter_code
_entity_poly.pdbx_strand_id
1 'polypeptide(L)'
;VVVIIGTVPAVATRFSTEFEVLEWIFTIFFTIEYIMRVYCEEKPLNYIFSVFGIIDLISTLPTYISLITPSAHSLAVIRIFRIIRIFRIFRLFYFLSEGEALINAFRDSSKKLIVFFSLVVLVVISLGALMYIVESDEEGTAFYNIPVSIYWAVVTMTTVGYGDIAPITTMGRIISTFVMLLGYIVIAVPTG
;
A
#
# COMPACT_ATOMS: atom_id res chain seq x y z
N VAL A 1 -7.65 -8.62 -13.03
CA VAL A 1 -7.28 -10.02 -13.40
C VAL A 1 -6.26 -10.02 -14.53
N VAL A 2 -6.53 -9.41 -15.70
CA VAL A 2 -5.61 -9.37 -16.86
C VAL A 2 -4.22 -8.85 -16.48
N VAL A 3 -4.14 -7.72 -15.76
CA VAL A 3 -2.86 -7.13 -15.31
C VAL A 3 -2.09 -8.08 -14.38
N ILE A 4 -2.79 -8.76 -13.47
CA ILE A 4 -2.15 -9.68 -12.51
C ILE A 4 -1.62 -10.92 -13.23
N ILE A 5 -2.41 -11.52 -14.10
CA ILE A 5 -2.00 -12.70 -14.87
C ILE A 5 -0.84 -12.37 -15.82
N GLY A 6 -0.83 -11.17 -16.41
CA GLY A 6 0.25 -10.67 -17.26
C GLY A 6 1.60 -10.48 -16.53
N THR A 7 1.65 -10.56 -15.19
CA THR A 7 2.92 -10.55 -14.44
C THR A 7 3.59 -11.92 -14.37
N VAL A 8 2.87 -13.00 -14.70
CA VAL A 8 3.42 -14.37 -14.72
C VAL A 8 4.22 -14.58 -16.00
N PRO A 9 5.55 -14.78 -15.96
CA PRO A 9 6.39 -14.80 -17.16
C PRO A 9 5.96 -15.83 -18.19
N ALA A 10 5.57 -17.02 -17.75
CA ALA A 10 5.15 -18.12 -18.62
C ALA A 10 3.87 -17.81 -19.42
N VAL A 11 2.97 -16.99 -18.88
CA VAL A 11 1.72 -16.62 -19.53
C VAL A 11 1.92 -15.35 -20.37
N ALA A 12 2.70 -14.39 -19.85
CA ALA A 12 3.00 -13.14 -20.53
C ALA A 12 3.72 -13.35 -21.86
N THR A 13 4.63 -14.33 -21.95
CA THR A 13 5.34 -14.65 -23.21
C THR A 13 4.46 -15.38 -24.22
N ARG A 14 3.52 -16.20 -23.76
CA ARG A 14 2.65 -17.00 -24.63
C ARG A 14 1.49 -16.20 -25.22
N PHE A 15 0.95 -15.24 -24.48
CA PHE A 15 -0.26 -14.47 -24.84
C PHE A 15 0.02 -12.96 -24.86
N SER A 16 1.23 -12.54 -25.25
CA SER A 16 1.64 -11.14 -25.22
C SER A 16 0.74 -10.23 -26.05
N THR A 17 0.40 -10.64 -27.25
CA THR A 17 -0.43 -9.87 -28.18
C THR A 17 -1.87 -9.77 -27.71
N GLU A 18 -2.43 -10.87 -27.20
CA GLU A 18 -3.79 -10.89 -26.67
C GLU A 18 -3.93 -10.01 -25.44
N PHE A 19 -2.93 -10.00 -24.56
CA PHE A 19 -2.92 -9.11 -23.40
C PHE A 19 -2.79 -7.65 -23.80
N GLU A 20 -1.98 -7.31 -24.80
CA GLU A 20 -1.89 -5.95 -25.33
C GLU A 20 -3.22 -5.48 -25.91
N VAL A 21 -3.86 -6.29 -26.74
CA VAL A 21 -5.17 -5.96 -27.33
C VAL A 21 -6.23 -5.76 -26.25
N LEU A 22 -6.33 -6.66 -25.28
CA LEU A 22 -7.27 -6.52 -24.15
C LEU A 22 -6.99 -5.26 -23.35
N GLU A 23 -5.73 -4.96 -23.12
CA GLU A 23 -5.34 -3.75 -22.39
C GLU A 23 -5.77 -2.47 -23.12
N TRP A 24 -5.60 -2.43 -24.45
CA TRP A 24 -6.06 -1.30 -25.26
C TRP A 24 -7.59 -1.18 -25.24
N ILE A 25 -8.31 -2.28 -25.39
CA ILE A 25 -9.78 -2.28 -25.33
C ILE A 25 -10.24 -1.69 -23.98
N PHE A 26 -9.70 -2.16 -22.85
CA PHE A 26 -10.06 -1.64 -21.54
C PHE A 26 -9.64 -0.18 -21.38
N THR A 27 -8.48 0.23 -21.87
CA THR A 27 -8.00 1.61 -21.76
C THR A 27 -8.92 2.56 -22.52
N ILE A 28 -9.29 2.23 -23.75
CA ILE A 28 -10.22 3.03 -24.57
C ILE A 28 -11.59 3.10 -23.91
N PHE A 29 -12.13 1.97 -23.45
CA PHE A 29 -13.41 1.93 -22.76
C PHE A 29 -13.42 2.82 -21.53
N PHE A 30 -12.41 2.74 -20.70
CA PHE A 30 -12.28 3.55 -19.49
C PHE A 30 -11.99 5.03 -19.79
N THR A 31 -11.32 5.33 -20.88
CA THR A 31 -11.13 6.73 -21.30
C THR A 31 -12.45 7.36 -21.72
N ILE A 32 -13.25 6.64 -22.50
CA ILE A 32 -14.59 7.10 -22.90
C ILE A 32 -15.45 7.33 -21.66
N GLU A 33 -15.45 6.36 -20.73
CA GLU A 33 -16.19 6.49 -19.46
C GLU A 33 -15.76 7.72 -18.67
N TYR A 34 -14.45 7.98 -18.54
CA TYR A 34 -13.92 9.14 -17.84
C TYR A 34 -14.36 10.45 -18.51
N ILE A 35 -14.26 10.55 -19.83
CA ILE A 35 -14.68 11.74 -20.58
C ILE A 35 -16.17 11.97 -20.40
N MET A 36 -17.00 10.93 -20.47
CA MET A 36 -18.45 11.04 -20.27
C MET A 36 -18.77 11.52 -18.85
N ARG A 37 -18.09 11.03 -17.83
CA ARG A 37 -18.27 11.47 -16.44
C ARG A 37 -17.93 12.95 -16.28
N VAL A 38 -16.77 13.37 -16.79
CA VAL A 38 -16.34 14.78 -16.77
C VAL A 38 -17.34 15.68 -17.49
N TYR A 39 -17.91 15.19 -18.60
CA TYR A 39 -18.89 15.97 -19.39
C TYR A 39 -20.26 16.06 -18.72
N CYS A 40 -20.70 15.01 -18.03
CA CYS A 40 -22.00 14.97 -17.35
C CYS A 40 -22.01 15.71 -16.00
N GLU A 41 -20.85 16.06 -15.47
CA GLU A 41 -20.75 16.76 -14.19
C GLU A 41 -20.97 18.25 -14.34
N GLU A 42 -21.81 18.86 -13.48
CA GLU A 42 -22.09 20.31 -13.50
C GLU A 42 -20.81 21.16 -13.31
N LYS A 43 -19.83 20.63 -12.56
CA LYS A 43 -18.53 21.27 -12.30
C LYS A 43 -17.39 20.30 -12.63
N PRO A 44 -16.95 20.23 -13.90
CA PRO A 44 -15.95 19.26 -14.36
C PRO A 44 -14.66 19.26 -13.55
N LEU A 45 -14.18 20.43 -13.13
CA LEU A 45 -12.96 20.55 -12.33
C LEU A 45 -13.11 19.89 -10.95
N ASN A 46 -14.29 19.95 -10.34
CA ASN A 46 -14.51 19.30 -9.05
C ASN A 46 -14.41 17.78 -9.16
N TYR A 47 -14.89 17.22 -10.27
CA TYR A 47 -14.75 15.79 -10.52
C TYR A 47 -13.29 15.39 -10.78
N ILE A 48 -12.59 16.14 -11.64
CA ILE A 48 -11.18 15.86 -11.98
C ILE A 48 -10.29 15.83 -10.74
N PHE A 49 -10.52 16.75 -9.78
CA PHE A 49 -9.78 16.81 -8.52
C PHE A 49 -10.42 16.00 -7.39
N SER A 50 -11.52 15.31 -7.63
CA SER A 50 -12.09 14.37 -6.67
C SER A 50 -11.23 13.10 -6.55
N VAL A 51 -11.39 12.37 -5.44
CA VAL A 51 -10.71 11.09 -5.23
C VAL A 51 -10.99 10.12 -6.40
N PHE A 52 -12.24 10.07 -6.87
CA PHE A 52 -12.64 9.19 -7.96
C PHE A 52 -12.08 9.66 -9.32
N GLY A 53 -12.10 10.95 -9.60
CA GLY A 53 -11.52 11.52 -10.83
C GLY A 53 -10.01 11.27 -10.92
N ILE A 54 -9.29 11.40 -9.81
CA ILE A 54 -7.84 11.10 -9.72
C ILE A 54 -7.58 9.62 -9.94
N ILE A 55 -8.36 8.72 -9.34
CA ILE A 55 -8.24 7.27 -9.54
C ILE A 55 -8.46 6.91 -11.01
N ASP A 56 -9.47 7.50 -11.65
CA ASP A 56 -9.77 7.28 -13.06
C ASP A 56 -8.62 7.76 -13.95
N LEU A 57 -8.08 8.93 -13.68
CA LEU A 57 -6.95 9.48 -14.42
C LEU A 57 -5.69 8.61 -14.27
N ILE A 58 -5.30 8.29 -13.04
CA ILE A 58 -4.13 7.43 -12.75
C ILE A 58 -4.28 6.06 -13.40
N SER A 59 -5.50 5.56 -13.52
CA SER A 59 -5.78 4.25 -14.12
C SER A 59 -5.56 4.19 -15.63
N THR A 60 -5.77 5.31 -16.34
CA THR A 60 -5.68 5.39 -17.81
C THR A 60 -4.35 5.95 -18.30
N LEU A 61 -3.78 6.90 -17.57
CA LEU A 61 -2.59 7.66 -17.95
C LEU A 61 -1.36 6.80 -18.28
N PRO A 62 -1.03 5.72 -17.55
CA PRO A 62 0.17 4.91 -17.80
C PRO A 62 0.24 4.31 -19.20
N THR A 63 -0.89 3.91 -19.77
CA THR A 63 -0.92 3.31 -21.12
C THR A 63 -0.60 4.37 -22.19
N TYR A 64 -1.08 5.60 -22.03
CA TYR A 64 -0.77 6.69 -22.95
C TYR A 64 0.67 7.18 -22.80
N ILE A 65 1.20 7.26 -21.59
CA ILE A 65 2.61 7.64 -21.35
C ILE A 65 3.55 6.61 -21.99
N SER A 66 3.21 5.33 -21.96
CA SER A 66 4.03 4.27 -22.58
C SER A 66 4.15 4.42 -24.09
N LEU A 67 3.20 5.10 -24.76
CA LEU A 67 3.27 5.42 -26.19
C LEU A 67 4.22 6.58 -26.50
N ILE A 68 4.24 7.59 -25.61
CA ILE A 68 5.00 8.83 -25.84
C ILE A 68 6.49 8.63 -25.53
N THR A 69 6.82 7.66 -24.66
CA THR A 69 8.19 7.39 -24.21
C THR A 69 8.73 6.01 -24.65
N PRO A 70 8.77 5.71 -25.94
CA PRO A 70 9.33 4.44 -26.43
C PRO A 70 10.83 4.33 -26.17
N SER A 71 11.51 5.46 -25.96
CA SER A 71 12.97 5.57 -25.79
C SER A 71 13.44 5.76 -24.34
N ALA A 72 12.54 5.65 -23.36
CA ALA A 72 12.98 5.75 -21.96
C ALA A 72 13.86 4.54 -21.63
N HIS A 73 15.19 4.76 -21.71
CA HIS A 73 16.24 3.76 -21.48
C HIS A 73 16.25 3.13 -20.08
N SER A 74 15.31 3.46 -19.21
CA SER A 74 15.20 2.85 -17.90
C SER A 74 14.08 1.80 -17.89
N LEU A 75 14.45 0.53 -17.90
CA LEU A 75 13.55 -0.61 -17.64
C LEU A 75 12.76 -0.43 -16.33
N ALA A 76 13.29 0.39 -15.40
CA ALA A 76 12.61 0.73 -14.15
C ALA A 76 11.36 1.58 -14.37
N VAL A 77 11.38 2.55 -15.27
CA VAL A 77 10.22 3.41 -15.58
C VAL A 77 9.08 2.57 -16.18
N ILE A 78 9.40 1.67 -17.11
CA ILE A 78 8.42 0.76 -17.71
C ILE A 78 7.79 -0.15 -16.64
N ARG A 79 8.58 -0.64 -15.68
CA ARG A 79 8.07 -1.45 -14.56
C ARG A 79 7.13 -0.67 -13.65
N ILE A 80 7.47 0.59 -13.33
CA ILE A 80 6.63 1.47 -12.51
C ILE A 80 5.27 1.68 -13.18
N PHE A 81 5.23 2.01 -14.47
CA PHE A 81 3.96 2.18 -15.19
C PHE A 81 3.14 0.90 -15.24
N ARG A 82 3.78 -0.27 -15.33
CA ARG A 82 3.08 -1.55 -15.24
C ARG A 82 2.45 -1.77 -13.87
N ILE A 83 3.13 -1.39 -12.78
CA ILE A 83 2.60 -1.50 -11.41
C ILE A 83 1.44 -0.51 -11.21
N ILE A 84 1.58 0.73 -11.70
CA ILE A 84 0.52 1.75 -11.57
C ILE A 84 -0.80 1.28 -12.20
N ARG A 85 -0.77 0.44 -13.24
CA ARG A 85 -1.99 -0.13 -13.83
C ARG A 85 -2.86 -0.94 -12.83
N ILE A 86 -2.29 -1.43 -11.74
CA ILE A 86 -3.05 -2.15 -10.71
C ILE A 86 -4.08 -1.23 -10.02
N PHE A 87 -3.85 0.10 -10.03
CA PHE A 87 -4.79 1.07 -9.47
C PHE A 87 -6.16 1.08 -10.17
N ARG A 88 -6.26 0.45 -11.38
CA ARG A 88 -7.56 0.21 -12.03
C ARG A 88 -8.54 -0.57 -11.15
N ILE A 89 -8.05 -1.35 -10.18
CA ILE A 89 -8.90 -2.10 -9.25
C ILE A 89 -9.71 -1.15 -8.35
N PHE A 90 -9.18 0.04 -8.05
CA PHE A 90 -9.88 1.02 -7.22
C PHE A 90 -11.15 1.61 -7.88
N ARG A 91 -11.31 1.43 -9.19
CA ARG A 91 -12.58 1.77 -9.86
C ARG A 91 -13.76 0.94 -9.35
N LEU A 92 -13.50 -0.25 -8.81
CA LEU A 92 -14.55 -1.07 -8.20
C LEU A 92 -15.21 -0.35 -7.00
N PHE A 93 -14.51 0.54 -6.31
CA PHE A 93 -15.09 1.34 -5.23
C PHE A 93 -16.22 2.24 -5.70
N TYR A 94 -16.21 2.66 -6.97
CA TYR A 94 -17.30 3.47 -7.53
C TYR A 94 -18.62 2.70 -7.64
N PHE A 95 -18.56 1.38 -7.87
CA PHE A 95 -19.74 0.52 -7.97
C PHE A 95 -20.31 0.14 -6.60
N LEU A 96 -19.60 0.46 -5.52
CA LEU A 96 -20.11 0.26 -4.18
C LEU A 96 -20.91 1.52 -3.81
N SER A 97 -22.23 1.39 -3.70
CA SER A 97 -23.13 2.47 -3.25
C SER A 97 -22.72 3.09 -1.91
N GLU A 98 -21.99 2.32 -1.10
CA GLU A 98 -21.44 2.70 0.21
C GLU A 98 -20.04 3.34 0.15
N GLY A 99 -19.44 3.49 -1.04
CA GLY A 99 -18.08 4.01 -1.18
C GLY A 99 -17.91 5.44 -0.67
N GLU A 100 -18.89 6.30 -0.93
CA GLU A 100 -18.89 7.68 -0.40
C GLU A 100 -19.08 7.71 1.12
N ALA A 101 -19.96 6.87 1.65
CA ALA A 101 -20.16 6.75 3.09
C ALA A 101 -18.88 6.32 3.80
N LEU A 102 -18.13 5.37 3.23
CA LEU A 102 -16.85 4.92 3.75
C LEU A 102 -15.80 6.05 3.73
N ILE A 103 -15.69 6.79 2.63
CA ILE A 103 -14.74 7.92 2.52
C ILE A 103 -15.09 9.01 3.55
N ASN A 104 -16.37 9.32 3.72
CA ASN A 104 -16.83 10.31 4.69
C ASN A 104 -16.53 9.85 6.12
N ALA A 105 -16.80 8.58 6.47
CA ALA A 105 -16.48 8.01 7.77
C ALA A 105 -14.97 8.09 8.07
N PHE A 106 -14.10 7.79 7.09
CA PHE A 106 -12.65 7.97 7.24
C PHE A 106 -12.27 9.44 7.44
N ARG A 107 -12.89 10.36 6.70
CA ARG A 107 -12.63 11.80 6.82
C ARG A 107 -13.01 12.32 8.20
N ASP A 108 -14.18 11.93 8.71
CA ASP A 108 -14.67 12.36 10.03
C ASP A 108 -13.80 11.79 11.16
N SER A 109 -13.29 10.58 11.00
CA SER A 109 -12.42 9.93 11.98
C SER A 109 -10.94 10.27 11.80
N SER A 110 -10.55 10.95 10.73
CA SER A 110 -9.14 11.14 10.32
C SER A 110 -8.26 11.75 11.43
N LYS A 111 -8.76 12.76 12.12
CA LYS A 111 -8.00 13.42 13.21
C LYS A 111 -7.69 12.44 14.35
N LYS A 112 -8.66 11.62 14.74
CA LYS A 112 -8.48 10.61 15.81
C LYS A 112 -7.52 9.52 15.35
N LEU A 113 -7.65 9.07 14.09
CA LEU A 113 -6.78 8.06 13.50
C LEU A 113 -5.33 8.55 13.39
N ILE A 114 -5.11 9.80 12.95
CA ILE A 114 -3.76 10.39 12.87
C ILE A 114 -3.10 10.44 14.24
N VAL A 115 -3.81 10.92 15.27
CA VAL A 115 -3.27 10.99 16.64
C VAL A 115 -2.94 9.61 17.17
N PHE A 116 -3.85 8.65 17.01
CA PHE A 116 -3.64 7.27 17.43
C PHE A 116 -2.45 6.63 16.70
N PHE A 117 -2.38 6.76 15.38
CA PHE A 117 -1.30 6.20 14.58
C PHE A 117 0.06 6.85 14.94
N SER A 118 0.09 8.16 15.17
CA SER A 118 1.30 8.85 15.61
C SER A 118 1.82 8.33 16.95
N LEU A 119 0.90 8.06 17.89
CA LEU A 119 1.26 7.46 19.18
C LEU A 119 1.83 6.05 19.00
N VAL A 120 1.20 5.21 18.15
CA VAL A 120 1.69 3.86 17.86
C VAL A 120 3.09 3.90 17.22
N VAL A 121 3.33 4.80 16.27
CA VAL A 121 4.66 4.98 15.64
C VAL A 121 5.70 5.36 16.68
N LEU A 122 5.38 6.29 17.57
CA LEU A 122 6.29 6.71 18.65
C LEU A 122 6.64 5.54 19.58
N VAL A 123 5.64 4.75 19.98
CA VAL A 123 5.83 3.54 20.82
C VAL A 123 6.71 2.51 20.11
N VAL A 124 6.43 2.23 18.84
CA VAL A 124 7.22 1.27 18.04
C VAL A 124 8.68 1.70 17.91
N ILE A 125 8.94 2.98 17.64
CA ILE A 125 10.31 3.51 17.55
C ILE A 125 11.01 3.37 18.92
N SER A 126 10.33 3.71 20.02
CA SER A 126 10.90 3.62 21.35
C SER A 126 11.21 2.18 21.75
N LEU A 127 10.31 1.24 21.47
CA LEU A 127 10.51 -0.17 21.77
C LEU A 127 11.60 -0.81 20.89
N GLY A 128 11.66 -0.43 19.60
CA GLY A 128 12.74 -0.86 18.71
C GLY A 128 14.10 -0.35 19.17
N ALA A 129 14.21 0.92 19.58
CA ALA A 129 15.44 1.47 20.14
C ALA A 129 15.84 0.78 21.46
N LEU A 130 14.86 0.48 22.32
CA LEU A 130 15.09 -0.24 23.57
C LEU A 130 15.65 -1.65 23.29
N MET A 131 15.05 -2.39 22.37
CA MET A 131 15.53 -3.73 21.99
C MET A 131 16.93 -3.68 21.37
N TYR A 132 17.23 -2.67 20.56
CA TYR A 132 18.57 -2.45 20.05
C TYR A 132 19.59 -2.33 21.19
N ILE A 133 19.32 -1.48 22.19
CA ILE A 133 20.22 -1.29 23.34
C ILE A 133 20.46 -2.61 24.12
N VAL A 134 19.43 -3.44 24.25
CA VAL A 134 19.49 -4.67 25.05
C VAL A 134 20.17 -5.83 24.33
N GLU A 135 20.03 -5.88 23.00
CA GLU A 135 20.45 -7.04 22.19
C GLU A 135 21.72 -6.79 21.35
N SER A 136 22.08 -5.50 21.07
CA SER A 136 23.14 -5.19 20.09
C SER A 136 24.52 -5.69 20.43
N ASP A 137 24.84 -5.87 21.71
CA ASP A 137 26.16 -6.26 22.18
C ASP A 137 26.38 -7.80 22.18
N GLU A 138 25.33 -8.57 21.89
CA GLU A 138 25.41 -10.05 21.89
C GLU A 138 25.88 -10.61 20.54
N GLU A 139 26.79 -11.57 20.59
CA GLU A 139 27.26 -12.26 19.38
C GLU A 139 26.13 -13.05 18.72
N GLY A 140 25.94 -12.85 17.42
CA GLY A 140 24.92 -13.55 16.64
C GLY A 140 23.51 -12.91 16.73
N THR A 141 23.39 -11.72 17.34
CA THR A 141 22.11 -11.01 17.40
C THR A 141 21.67 -10.54 16.01
N ALA A 142 20.35 -10.58 15.77
CA ALA A 142 19.73 -9.97 14.60
C ALA A 142 19.47 -8.46 14.79
N PHE A 143 19.63 -7.91 16.00
CA PHE A 143 19.39 -6.51 16.34
C PHE A 143 20.61 -5.61 16.12
N TYR A 144 21.23 -5.68 14.95
CA TYR A 144 22.49 -5.00 14.64
C TYR A 144 22.36 -3.50 14.35
N ASN A 145 21.14 -2.95 14.21
CA ASN A 145 20.88 -1.52 14.11
C ASN A 145 19.45 -1.15 14.51
N ILE A 146 19.21 0.14 14.79
CA ILE A 146 17.89 0.66 15.21
C ILE A 146 16.79 0.43 14.15
N PRO A 147 16.97 0.68 12.84
CA PRO A 147 15.95 0.41 11.84
C PRO A 147 15.46 -1.04 11.81
N VAL A 148 16.36 -2.00 11.93
CA VAL A 148 16.02 -3.44 11.99
C VAL A 148 15.27 -3.77 13.27
N SER A 149 15.65 -3.17 14.38
CA SER A 149 14.95 -3.33 15.67
C SER A 149 13.56 -2.69 15.65
N ILE A 150 13.38 -1.57 14.96
CA ILE A 150 12.06 -0.96 14.71
C ILE A 150 11.20 -1.90 13.84
N TYR A 151 11.76 -2.47 12.77
CA TYR A 151 11.05 -3.47 11.95
C TYR A 151 10.53 -4.63 12.82
N TRP A 152 11.39 -5.19 13.69
CA TRP A 152 10.98 -6.22 14.63
C TRP A 152 9.83 -5.75 15.54
N ALA A 153 9.91 -4.54 16.08
CA ALA A 153 8.86 -3.99 16.94
C ALA A 153 7.52 -3.84 16.19
N VAL A 154 7.55 -3.38 14.92
CA VAL A 154 6.36 -3.35 14.06
C VAL A 154 5.77 -4.74 13.90
N VAL A 155 6.57 -5.71 13.46
CA VAL A 155 6.13 -7.10 13.19
C VAL A 155 5.55 -7.74 14.44
N THR A 156 6.14 -7.47 15.60
CA THR A 156 5.70 -8.03 16.89
C THR A 156 4.42 -7.35 17.38
N MET A 157 4.35 -6.01 17.38
CA MET A 157 3.17 -5.27 17.85
C MET A 157 1.94 -5.45 16.96
N THR A 158 2.15 -5.63 15.64
CA THR A 158 1.06 -5.93 14.71
C THR A 158 0.61 -7.39 14.75
N THR A 159 1.20 -8.20 15.62
CA THR A 159 0.93 -9.64 15.77
C THR A 159 1.21 -10.51 14.53
N VAL A 160 1.99 -9.99 13.57
CA VAL A 160 2.40 -10.73 12.35
C VAL A 160 3.40 -11.81 12.69
N GLY A 161 4.47 -11.48 13.43
CA GLY A 161 5.43 -12.44 14.00
C GLY A 161 6.10 -13.35 12.97
N TYR A 162 6.77 -12.78 11.95
CA TYR A 162 7.50 -13.59 10.94
C TYR A 162 8.55 -14.54 11.55
N GLY A 163 9.11 -14.20 12.72
CA GLY A 163 10.11 -15.02 13.39
C GLY A 163 11.51 -14.94 12.78
N ASP A 164 11.72 -14.05 11.84
CA ASP A 164 13.01 -13.77 11.19
C ASP A 164 13.99 -13.04 12.11
N ILE A 165 13.47 -12.27 13.06
CA ILE A 165 14.18 -11.56 14.10
C ILE A 165 13.56 -11.91 15.44
N ALA A 166 14.37 -12.41 16.38
CA ALA A 166 13.93 -12.75 17.73
C ALA A 166 15.05 -12.46 18.74
N PRO A 167 14.72 -11.99 19.97
CA PRO A 167 15.70 -11.74 21.01
C PRO A 167 16.34 -13.03 21.50
N ILE A 168 17.67 -12.99 21.72
CA ILE A 168 18.45 -14.11 22.22
C ILE A 168 18.71 -14.00 23.72
N THR A 169 18.78 -12.77 24.27
CA THR A 169 18.99 -12.55 25.69
C THR A 169 17.73 -12.83 26.52
N THR A 170 17.93 -13.17 27.79
CA THR A 170 16.81 -13.34 28.73
C THR A 170 16.04 -12.03 28.93
N MET A 171 16.76 -10.91 29.00
CA MET A 171 16.15 -9.59 29.17
C MET A 171 15.34 -9.20 27.92
N GLY A 172 15.86 -9.40 26.71
CA GLY A 172 15.15 -9.16 25.48
C GLY A 172 13.87 -10.00 25.34
N ARG A 173 13.89 -11.26 25.80
CA ARG A 173 12.72 -12.13 25.85
C ARG A 173 11.64 -11.63 26.82
N ILE A 174 12.05 -11.11 27.99
CA ILE A 174 11.12 -10.51 28.94
C ILE A 174 10.48 -9.26 28.30
N ILE A 175 11.29 -8.36 27.74
CA ILE A 175 10.79 -7.15 27.06
C ILE A 175 9.86 -7.53 25.91
N SER A 176 10.21 -8.49 25.08
CA SER A 176 9.36 -8.92 23.96
C SER A 176 8.00 -9.45 24.41
N THR A 177 7.92 -10.09 25.56
CA THR A 177 6.65 -10.52 26.15
C THR A 177 5.74 -9.32 26.46
N PHE A 178 6.30 -8.26 27.07
CA PHE A 178 5.55 -7.03 27.30
C PHE A 178 5.14 -6.35 25.97
N VAL A 179 6.02 -6.33 24.97
CA VAL A 179 5.73 -5.78 23.64
C VAL A 179 4.57 -6.50 22.97
N MET A 180 4.52 -7.83 23.07
CA MET A 180 3.41 -8.65 22.54
C MET A 180 2.08 -8.32 23.24
N LEU A 181 2.08 -8.18 24.56
CA LEU A 181 0.89 -7.79 25.31
C LEU A 181 0.41 -6.37 24.98
N LEU A 182 1.35 -5.41 24.84
CA LEU A 182 1.04 -4.05 24.39
C LEU A 182 0.47 -4.03 22.97
N GLY A 183 1.02 -4.84 22.06
CA GLY A 183 0.51 -4.96 20.68
C GLY A 183 -0.96 -5.41 20.67
N TYR A 184 -1.30 -6.39 21.49
CA TYR A 184 -2.70 -6.83 21.62
C TYR A 184 -3.62 -5.70 22.11
N ILE A 185 -3.20 -4.94 23.12
CA ILE A 185 -3.96 -3.79 23.65
C ILE A 185 -4.15 -2.71 22.57
N VAL A 186 -3.09 -2.40 21.82
CA VAL A 186 -3.11 -1.38 20.76
C VAL A 186 -4.11 -1.75 19.64
N ILE A 187 -4.26 -3.03 19.31
CA ILE A 187 -5.25 -3.48 18.32
C ILE A 187 -6.67 -3.41 18.90
N ALA A 188 -6.85 -3.72 20.19
CA ALA A 188 -8.16 -3.74 20.83
C ALA A 188 -8.79 -2.34 20.98
N VAL A 189 -7.98 -1.29 21.23
CA VAL A 189 -8.46 0.08 21.49
C VAL A 189 -9.29 0.68 20.34
N PRO A 190 -8.91 0.60 19.05
CA PRO A 190 -9.73 1.17 17.99
C PRO A 190 -10.93 0.30 17.59
N THR A 191 -11.03 -0.94 18.09
CA THR A 191 -12.12 -1.86 17.74
C THR A 191 -13.26 -1.86 18.78
N GLY A 192 -13.09 -1.26 19.94
CA GLY A 192 -14.11 -1.09 21.00
C GLY A 192 -14.72 0.28 21.00
#